data_1555eb0cf82e4798d4643d3f142dd02c
#
_entry.id   1555eb0cf82e4798d4643d3f142dd02c
#
_cell.length_a   1.000
_cell.length_b   1.000
_cell.length_c   1.000
_cell.angle_alpha   90.00
_cell.angle_beta   90.00
_cell.angle_gamma   90.00
#
_symmetry.space_group_name_H-M   'P 1'
#
loop_
_entity.id
_entity.type
_entity.pdbx_description
1 polymer ?
#
loop_
_entity_poly.entity_id
_entity_poly.type
_entity_poly.pdbx_seq_one_letter_code
_entity_poly.pdbx_strand_id
1 'polypeptide(L)'
;LLTGRTALITGSAKGLGRRTALELAAGGCNVALNYVTSQAEAEQVAEEIARMGRKAAAIRADISSPEEAGHLVSEAERLVGGIDILVNNAGPFIRERKLFADYSPEEILYLMNGNLVGTMLLDHRVLPGMRSRGWGRIIHFGFGHAAEARSWPHRAVYAAAKVGLVSFTKTLAVEEAASGITVNMICPGDIRGGNKEKSISDVDGVLDHESPRGRPGTGQDVARVITFLCQPDSDFVTGNTIDVSGGLDPIRANVKK
;
A
#
# COMPACT_ATOMS: atom_id res chain seq x y z
N LEU A 1 17.31 8.99 6.61
CA LEU A 1 16.28 10.02 6.44
C LEU A 1 15.89 10.13 4.97
N LEU A 2 14.59 10.36 4.72
CA LEU A 2 14.00 10.43 3.37
C LEU A 2 13.87 11.89 2.89
N THR A 3 14.64 12.79 3.47
CA THR A 3 14.60 14.23 3.15
C THR A 3 14.86 14.49 1.66
N GLY A 4 13.96 15.22 1.03
CA GLY A 4 14.02 15.56 -0.39
C GLY A 4 13.42 14.49 -1.33
N ARG A 5 13.02 13.33 -0.82
CA ARG A 5 12.29 12.31 -1.58
C ARG A 5 10.81 12.67 -1.71
N THR A 6 10.20 12.17 -2.75
CA THR A 6 8.77 12.33 -3.02
C THR A 6 8.08 10.97 -3.05
N ALA A 7 7.02 10.82 -2.25
CA ALA A 7 6.20 9.61 -2.18
C ALA A 7 4.83 9.84 -2.82
N LEU A 8 4.38 8.92 -3.64
CA LEU A 8 2.99 8.77 -4.08
C LEU A 8 2.36 7.59 -3.35
N ILE A 9 1.26 7.82 -2.63
CA ILE A 9 0.55 6.77 -1.91
C ILE A 9 -0.89 6.70 -2.41
N THR A 10 -1.30 5.55 -2.94
CA THR A 10 -2.66 5.35 -3.41
C THR A 10 -3.61 5.03 -2.26
N GLY A 11 -4.86 5.53 -2.33
CA GLY A 11 -5.87 5.32 -1.29
C GLY A 11 -5.44 5.87 0.07
N SER A 12 -4.86 7.07 0.13
CA SER A 12 -4.18 7.61 1.30
C SER A 12 -4.99 8.65 2.10
N ALA A 13 -6.26 8.83 1.78
CA ALA A 13 -7.15 9.70 2.56
C ALA A 13 -7.46 9.15 3.96
N LYS A 14 -7.45 7.82 4.12
CA LYS A 14 -7.85 7.11 5.36
C LYS A 14 -7.00 5.87 5.60
N GLY A 15 -7.11 5.31 6.81
CA GLY A 15 -6.61 3.99 7.16
C GLY A 15 -5.10 3.83 7.03
N LEU A 16 -4.65 2.68 6.50
CA LEU A 16 -3.22 2.36 6.39
C LEU A 16 -2.49 3.33 5.46
N GLY A 17 -3.14 3.75 4.36
CA GLY A 17 -2.56 4.72 3.43
C GLY A 17 -2.32 6.08 4.08
N ARG A 18 -3.30 6.60 4.85
CA ARG A 18 -3.14 7.84 5.63
C ARG A 18 -1.97 7.72 6.61
N ARG A 19 -1.94 6.64 7.40
CA ARG A 19 -0.87 6.46 8.39
C ARG A 19 0.50 6.37 7.73
N THR A 20 0.60 5.66 6.61
CA THR A 20 1.83 5.57 5.81
C THR A 20 2.27 6.93 5.29
N ALA A 21 1.34 7.74 4.79
CA ALA A 21 1.63 9.08 4.29
C ALA A 21 2.23 9.99 5.38
N LEU A 22 1.62 9.98 6.57
CA LEU A 22 2.11 10.76 7.71
C LEU A 22 3.49 10.27 8.21
N GLU A 23 3.73 8.96 8.22
CA GLU A 23 5.01 8.38 8.64
C GLU A 23 6.14 8.74 7.66
N LEU A 24 5.89 8.64 6.34
CA LEU A 24 6.86 9.06 5.31
C LEU A 24 7.11 10.56 5.33
N ALA A 25 6.09 11.38 5.56
CA ALA A 25 6.24 12.82 5.72
C ALA A 25 7.08 13.18 6.94
N ALA A 26 6.86 12.52 8.09
CA ALA A 26 7.69 12.66 9.28
C ALA A 26 9.15 12.25 9.02
N GLY A 27 9.38 11.25 8.16
CA GLY A 27 10.69 10.82 7.68
C GLY A 27 11.35 11.81 6.71
N GLY A 28 10.65 12.83 6.24
CA GLY A 28 11.18 13.90 5.40
C GLY A 28 10.67 13.95 3.96
N CYS A 29 9.75 13.06 3.56
CA CYS A 29 9.21 13.04 2.20
C CYS A 29 8.24 14.19 1.92
N ASN A 30 8.24 14.67 0.68
CA ASN A 30 7.06 15.29 0.08
C ASN A 30 6.05 14.19 -0.29
N VAL A 31 4.75 14.46 -0.28
CA VAL A 31 3.74 13.41 -0.44
C VAL A 31 2.64 13.81 -1.41
N ALA A 32 2.43 12.99 -2.43
CA ALA A 32 1.20 12.99 -3.22
C ALA A 32 0.22 11.96 -2.64
N LEU A 33 -0.97 12.42 -2.30
CA LEU A 33 -2.07 11.65 -1.75
C LEU A 33 -3.08 11.36 -2.84
N ASN A 34 -3.48 10.10 -2.99
CA ASN A 34 -4.54 9.74 -3.93
C ASN A 34 -5.83 9.34 -3.20
N TYR A 35 -6.94 9.78 -3.75
CA TYR A 35 -8.29 9.39 -3.32
C TYR A 35 -9.23 9.22 -4.51
N VAL A 36 -10.37 8.56 -4.29
CA VAL A 36 -11.47 8.47 -5.28
C VAL A 36 -12.66 9.32 -4.83
N THR A 37 -13.13 9.13 -3.59
CA THR A 37 -14.34 9.76 -3.06
C THR A 37 -14.10 10.61 -1.80
N SER A 38 -13.00 10.40 -1.09
CA SER A 38 -12.73 10.99 0.23
C SER A 38 -11.88 12.27 0.10
N GLN A 39 -12.39 13.29 -0.60
CA GLN A 39 -11.65 14.53 -0.85
C GLN A 39 -11.31 15.28 0.44
N ALA A 40 -12.28 15.54 1.29
CA ALA A 40 -12.08 16.34 2.51
C ALA A 40 -11.02 15.70 3.43
N GLU A 41 -11.06 14.37 3.58
CA GLU A 41 -10.07 13.66 4.39
C GLU A 41 -8.68 13.69 3.75
N ALA A 42 -8.58 13.59 2.42
CA ALA A 42 -7.31 13.70 1.72
C ALA A 42 -6.69 15.11 1.87
N GLU A 43 -7.50 16.14 1.77
CA GLU A 43 -7.09 17.53 1.98
C GLU A 43 -6.61 17.77 3.42
N GLN A 44 -7.32 17.22 4.42
CA GLN A 44 -6.89 17.28 5.82
C GLN A 44 -5.51 16.62 6.03
N VAL A 45 -5.27 15.47 5.41
CA VAL A 45 -3.95 14.80 5.48
C VAL A 45 -2.88 15.66 4.81
N ALA A 46 -3.18 16.29 3.66
CA ALA A 46 -2.25 17.19 2.99
C ALA A 46 -1.89 18.40 3.88
N GLU A 47 -2.88 18.97 4.58
CA GLU A 47 -2.62 20.06 5.54
C GLU A 47 -1.77 19.61 6.74
N GLU A 48 -2.01 18.41 7.29
CA GLU A 48 -1.19 17.84 8.36
C GLU A 48 0.27 17.72 7.92
N ILE A 49 0.51 17.23 6.70
CA ILE A 49 1.84 17.09 6.11
C ILE A 49 2.49 18.44 5.85
N ALA A 50 1.72 19.43 5.38
CA ALA A 50 2.20 20.79 5.17
C ALA A 50 2.67 21.43 6.49
N ARG A 51 1.96 21.18 7.62
CA ARG A 51 2.40 21.65 8.95
C ARG A 51 3.70 20.99 9.41
N MET A 52 4.09 19.85 8.87
CA MET A 52 5.41 19.22 9.08
C MET A 52 6.51 19.84 8.21
N GLY A 53 6.19 20.89 7.42
CA GLY A 53 7.13 21.56 6.53
C GLY A 53 7.44 20.77 5.24
N ARG A 54 6.51 19.88 4.80
CA ARG A 54 6.64 19.10 3.56
C ARG A 54 5.63 19.56 2.52
N LYS A 55 5.97 19.42 1.23
CA LYS A 55 4.98 19.61 0.17
C LYS A 55 4.00 18.44 0.20
N ALA A 56 2.70 18.74 0.06
CA ALA A 56 1.67 17.72 -0.07
C ALA A 56 0.62 18.17 -1.08
N ALA A 57 0.03 17.20 -1.80
CA ALA A 57 -1.08 17.42 -2.73
C ALA A 57 -2.05 16.24 -2.67
N ALA A 58 -3.35 16.54 -2.63
CA ALA A 58 -4.41 15.54 -2.73
C ALA A 58 -4.91 15.48 -4.18
N ILE A 59 -4.89 14.30 -4.80
CA ILE A 59 -5.19 14.09 -6.22
C ILE A 59 -6.28 13.03 -6.35
N ARG A 60 -7.38 13.40 -7.01
CA ARG A 60 -8.45 12.46 -7.31
C ARG A 60 -8.07 11.63 -8.53
N ALA A 61 -8.09 10.31 -8.41
CA ALA A 61 -7.96 9.38 -9.53
C ALA A 61 -8.43 7.97 -9.13
N ASP A 62 -9.11 7.29 -10.03
CA ASP A 62 -9.39 5.86 -9.94
C ASP A 62 -8.28 5.08 -10.67
N ILE A 63 -7.45 4.38 -9.90
CA ILE A 63 -6.31 3.62 -10.45
C ILE A 63 -6.72 2.42 -11.29
N SER A 64 -7.99 2.00 -11.26
CA SER A 64 -8.51 0.95 -12.15
C SER A 64 -8.68 1.43 -13.60
N SER A 65 -8.66 2.75 -13.83
CA SER A 65 -8.65 3.40 -15.14
C SER A 65 -7.21 3.68 -15.60
N PRO A 66 -6.77 3.16 -16.75
CA PRO A 66 -5.44 3.44 -17.27
C PRO A 66 -5.16 4.92 -17.51
N GLU A 67 -6.18 5.67 -17.93
CA GLU A 67 -6.10 7.11 -18.18
C GLU A 67 -5.91 7.88 -16.86
N GLU A 68 -6.75 7.59 -15.85
CA GLU A 68 -6.68 8.26 -14.54
C GLU A 68 -5.39 7.87 -13.78
N ALA A 69 -4.90 6.64 -13.92
CA ALA A 69 -3.62 6.23 -13.36
C ALA A 69 -2.45 7.04 -13.97
N GLY A 70 -2.48 7.27 -15.30
CA GLY A 70 -1.49 8.11 -15.97
C GLY A 70 -1.57 9.58 -15.54
N HIS A 71 -2.78 10.12 -15.42
CA HIS A 71 -3.03 11.47 -14.93
C HIS A 71 -2.52 11.65 -13.48
N LEU A 72 -2.77 10.68 -12.61
CA LEU A 72 -2.33 10.69 -11.21
C LEU A 72 -0.81 10.90 -11.11
N VAL A 73 -0.03 10.12 -11.84
CA VAL A 73 1.44 10.22 -11.80
C VAL A 73 1.90 11.58 -12.34
N SER A 74 1.39 12.01 -13.50
CA SER A 74 1.79 13.29 -14.11
C SER A 74 1.45 14.48 -13.20
N GLU A 75 0.28 14.46 -12.57
CA GLU A 75 -0.15 15.53 -11.67
C GLU A 75 0.65 15.50 -10.35
N ALA A 76 0.95 14.33 -9.82
CA ALA A 76 1.81 14.19 -8.65
C ALA A 76 3.20 14.77 -8.92
N GLU A 77 3.82 14.42 -10.04
CA GLU A 77 5.14 14.96 -10.43
C GLU A 77 5.14 16.48 -10.60
N ARG A 78 4.06 17.03 -11.16
CA ARG A 78 3.89 18.47 -11.33
C ARG A 78 3.78 19.21 -9.98
N LEU A 79 3.06 18.64 -9.01
CA LEU A 79 2.72 19.31 -7.74
C LEU A 79 3.80 19.14 -6.67
N VAL A 80 4.36 17.93 -6.56
CA VAL A 80 5.27 17.60 -5.44
C VAL A 80 6.67 17.19 -5.89
N GLY A 81 6.88 16.95 -7.18
CA GLY A 81 8.17 16.55 -7.75
C GLY A 81 8.22 15.10 -8.19
N GLY A 82 9.29 14.71 -8.87
CA GLY A 82 9.47 13.34 -9.42
C GLY A 82 9.31 12.27 -8.36
N ILE A 83 8.55 11.22 -8.68
CA ILE A 83 8.17 10.17 -7.72
C ILE A 83 9.34 9.24 -7.45
N ASP A 84 9.86 9.24 -6.24
CA ASP A 84 10.93 8.36 -5.76
C ASP A 84 10.38 7.12 -5.06
N ILE A 85 9.24 7.25 -4.37
CA ILE A 85 8.60 6.19 -3.61
C ILE A 85 7.17 6.04 -4.11
N LEU A 86 6.78 4.82 -4.51
CA LEU A 86 5.40 4.48 -4.83
C LEU A 86 4.87 3.47 -3.83
N VAL A 87 3.78 3.81 -3.14
CA VAL A 87 3.08 2.89 -2.24
C VAL A 87 1.71 2.55 -2.82
N ASN A 88 1.58 1.37 -3.38
CA ASN A 88 0.34 0.82 -3.95
C ASN A 88 -0.53 0.23 -2.84
N ASN A 89 -1.21 1.11 -2.08
CA ASN A 89 -2.09 0.72 -0.98
C ASN A 89 -3.56 0.58 -1.41
N ALA A 90 -4.01 1.34 -2.41
CA ALA A 90 -5.38 1.24 -2.89
C ALA A 90 -5.69 -0.16 -3.45
N GLY A 91 -6.91 -0.60 -3.23
CA GLY A 91 -7.43 -1.83 -3.81
C GLY A 91 -8.84 -2.10 -3.28
N PRO A 92 -9.80 -2.35 -4.18
CA PRO A 92 -11.17 -2.65 -3.77
C PRO A 92 -11.26 -3.99 -3.04
N PHE A 93 -12.21 -4.05 -2.10
CA PHE A 93 -12.52 -5.26 -1.36
C PHE A 93 -14.03 -5.38 -1.16
N ILE A 94 -14.61 -6.46 -1.69
CA ILE A 94 -16.02 -6.76 -1.49
C ILE A 94 -16.17 -7.46 -0.13
N ARG A 95 -16.84 -6.83 0.82
CA ARG A 95 -17.00 -7.38 2.19
C ARG A 95 -17.93 -8.57 2.27
N GLU A 96 -18.93 -8.62 1.39
CA GLU A 96 -19.85 -9.74 1.30
C GLU A 96 -19.09 -11.04 0.99
N ARG A 97 -19.47 -12.13 1.68
CA ARG A 97 -18.89 -13.46 1.46
C ARG A 97 -19.63 -14.14 0.32
N LYS A 98 -18.98 -14.27 -0.84
CA LYS A 98 -19.56 -14.86 -2.05
C LYS A 98 -18.81 -16.10 -2.48
N LEU A 99 -19.52 -17.13 -2.92
CA LEU A 99 -18.93 -18.19 -3.74
C LEU A 99 -18.51 -17.63 -5.10
N PHE A 100 -17.53 -18.23 -5.75
CA PHE A 100 -17.05 -17.71 -7.04
C PHE A 100 -18.18 -17.61 -8.10
N ALA A 101 -19.09 -18.57 -8.12
CA ALA A 101 -20.22 -18.58 -9.05
C ALA A 101 -21.21 -17.41 -8.87
N ASP A 102 -21.18 -16.74 -7.70
CA ASP A 102 -22.09 -15.63 -7.38
C ASP A 102 -21.49 -14.25 -7.72
N TYR A 103 -20.22 -14.20 -8.18
CA TYR A 103 -19.62 -12.94 -8.66
C TYR A 103 -20.16 -12.59 -10.05
N SER A 104 -20.55 -11.32 -10.24
CA SER A 104 -20.79 -10.83 -11.58
C SER A 104 -19.47 -10.62 -12.35
N PRO A 105 -19.48 -10.63 -13.69
CA PRO A 105 -18.31 -10.30 -14.49
C PRO A 105 -17.71 -8.93 -14.15
N GLU A 106 -18.57 -7.93 -13.84
CA GLU A 106 -18.17 -6.58 -13.48
C GLU A 106 -17.43 -6.56 -12.13
N GLU A 107 -17.91 -7.33 -11.14
CA GLU A 107 -17.24 -7.48 -9.84
C GLU A 107 -15.86 -8.15 -9.99
N ILE A 108 -15.76 -9.15 -10.86
CA ILE A 108 -14.48 -9.82 -11.17
C ILE A 108 -13.50 -8.81 -11.76
N LEU A 109 -13.92 -8.06 -12.79
CA LEU A 109 -13.08 -7.05 -13.44
C LEU A 109 -12.72 -5.93 -12.47
N TYR A 110 -13.65 -5.44 -11.66
CA TYR A 110 -13.43 -4.43 -10.65
C TYR A 110 -12.34 -4.83 -9.64
N LEU A 111 -12.42 -6.06 -9.12
CA LEU A 111 -11.43 -6.58 -8.18
C LEU A 111 -10.07 -6.80 -8.84
N MET A 112 -10.02 -7.34 -10.05
CA MET A 112 -8.78 -7.57 -10.79
C MET A 112 -8.12 -6.26 -11.19
N ASN A 113 -8.88 -5.33 -11.76
CA ASN A 113 -8.37 -4.05 -12.21
C ASN A 113 -7.84 -3.22 -11.03
N GLY A 114 -8.60 -3.11 -9.96
CA GLY A 114 -8.18 -2.28 -8.82
C GLY A 114 -7.08 -2.89 -7.94
N ASN A 115 -6.91 -4.23 -7.92
CA ASN A 115 -5.93 -4.88 -7.05
C ASN A 115 -4.65 -5.35 -7.76
N LEU A 116 -4.69 -5.54 -9.07
CA LEU A 116 -3.55 -6.03 -9.85
C LEU A 116 -3.20 -5.10 -11.00
N VAL A 117 -4.12 -4.91 -11.95
CA VAL A 117 -3.84 -4.15 -13.17
C VAL A 117 -3.49 -2.70 -12.88
N GLY A 118 -4.26 -2.02 -12.03
CA GLY A 118 -4.00 -0.62 -11.64
C GLY A 118 -2.65 -0.43 -10.97
N THR A 119 -2.24 -1.39 -10.11
CA THR A 119 -0.90 -1.40 -9.53
C THR A 119 0.18 -1.50 -10.62
N MET A 120 0.04 -2.45 -11.55
CA MET A 120 0.99 -2.61 -12.66
C MET A 120 1.08 -1.35 -13.54
N LEU A 121 -0.05 -0.68 -13.78
CA LEU A 121 -0.09 0.55 -14.57
C LEU A 121 0.66 1.69 -13.88
N LEU A 122 0.50 1.85 -12.58
CA LEU A 122 1.23 2.86 -11.81
C LEU A 122 2.73 2.58 -11.78
N ASP A 123 3.13 1.33 -11.53
CA ASP A 123 4.54 0.93 -11.57
C ASP A 123 5.14 1.25 -12.94
N HIS A 124 4.46 0.86 -14.02
CA HIS A 124 4.91 1.15 -15.38
C HIS A 124 5.11 2.66 -15.62
N ARG A 125 4.27 3.52 -15.04
CA ARG A 125 4.35 4.97 -15.22
C ARG A 125 5.50 5.61 -14.44
N VAL A 126 5.82 5.16 -13.23
CA VAL A 126 6.87 5.75 -12.39
C VAL A 126 8.27 5.23 -12.72
N LEU A 127 8.39 4.02 -13.24
CA LEU A 127 9.68 3.35 -13.51
C LEU A 127 10.61 4.17 -14.42
N PRO A 128 10.19 4.78 -15.53
CA PRO A 128 11.11 5.59 -16.36
C PRO A 128 11.79 6.71 -15.58
N GLY A 129 11.05 7.42 -14.74
CA GLY A 129 11.56 8.46 -13.88
C GLY A 129 12.51 7.93 -12.80
N MET A 130 12.17 6.82 -12.14
CA MET A 130 13.02 6.16 -11.15
C MET A 130 14.32 5.66 -11.77
N ARG A 131 14.27 5.00 -12.94
CA ARG A 131 15.45 4.54 -13.70
C ARG A 131 16.38 5.70 -14.07
N SER A 132 15.83 6.83 -14.54
CA SER A 132 16.65 7.98 -14.91
C SER A 132 17.38 8.61 -13.72
N ARG A 133 16.84 8.47 -12.51
CA ARG A 133 17.46 8.94 -11.26
C ARG A 133 18.35 7.88 -10.59
N GLY A 134 18.36 6.64 -11.09
CA GLY A 134 19.10 5.52 -10.49
C GLY A 134 18.64 5.17 -9.07
N TRP A 135 17.37 5.45 -8.73
CA TRP A 135 16.82 5.24 -7.39
C TRP A 135 15.29 5.13 -7.41
N GLY A 136 14.75 4.17 -6.72
CA GLY A 136 13.31 4.01 -6.53
C GLY A 136 12.96 3.02 -5.42
N ARG A 137 11.77 3.19 -4.83
CA ARG A 137 11.20 2.28 -3.83
C ARG A 137 9.73 2.05 -4.18
N ILE A 138 9.37 0.81 -4.47
CA ILE A 138 8.00 0.40 -4.79
C ILE A 138 7.52 -0.56 -3.71
N ILE A 139 6.37 -0.23 -3.11
CA ILE A 139 5.75 -1.03 -2.05
C ILE A 139 4.34 -1.44 -2.50
N HIS A 140 4.12 -2.73 -2.60
CA HIS A 140 2.80 -3.31 -2.86
C HIS A 140 2.12 -3.72 -1.56
N PHE A 141 0.79 -3.69 -1.53
CA PHE A 141 -0.01 -4.19 -0.42
C PHE A 141 -0.64 -5.53 -0.79
N GLY A 142 -0.35 -6.54 0.02
CA GLY A 142 -0.97 -7.86 -0.01
C GLY A 142 -1.94 -8.09 1.13
N PHE A 143 -2.10 -9.34 1.51
CA PHE A 143 -2.76 -9.81 2.73
C PHE A 143 -1.85 -10.81 3.44
N GLY A 144 -2.03 -11.01 4.73
CA GLY A 144 -1.18 -11.92 5.51
C GLY A 144 -1.09 -13.32 4.88
N HIS A 145 0.14 -13.79 4.71
CA HIS A 145 0.47 -15.06 4.06
C HIS A 145 0.14 -15.17 2.57
N ALA A 146 0.00 -14.04 1.85
CA ALA A 146 -0.28 -14.06 0.41
C ALA A 146 0.76 -14.86 -0.40
N ALA A 147 2.03 -14.87 0.03
CA ALA A 147 3.10 -15.62 -0.63
C ALA A 147 2.93 -17.14 -0.59
N GLU A 148 2.12 -17.67 0.32
CA GLU A 148 1.85 -19.10 0.43
C GLU A 148 0.75 -19.57 -0.53
N ALA A 149 0.07 -18.65 -1.22
CA ALA A 149 -1.02 -18.93 -2.18
C ALA A 149 -2.09 -19.89 -1.62
N ARG A 150 -2.38 -19.78 -0.31
CA ARG A 150 -3.37 -20.63 0.35
C ARG A 150 -4.78 -20.34 -0.11
N SER A 151 -5.65 -21.33 -0.02
CA SER A 151 -7.08 -21.16 -0.28
C SER A 151 -7.69 -20.13 0.68
N TRP A 152 -8.45 -19.20 0.15
CA TRP A 152 -9.27 -18.28 0.93
C TRP A 152 -10.72 -18.32 0.46
N PRO A 153 -11.56 -19.20 1.07
CA PRO A 153 -12.96 -19.36 0.70
C PRO A 153 -13.70 -18.00 0.71
N HIS A 154 -14.59 -17.82 -0.24
CA HIS A 154 -15.37 -16.59 -0.44
C HIS A 154 -14.58 -15.33 -0.84
N ARG A 155 -13.30 -15.47 -1.23
CA ARG A 155 -12.42 -14.38 -1.65
C ARG A 155 -11.61 -14.71 -2.91
N ALA A 156 -12.12 -15.61 -3.74
CA ALA A 156 -11.38 -16.19 -4.86
C ALA A 156 -10.73 -15.14 -5.77
N VAL A 157 -11.48 -14.13 -6.21
CA VAL A 157 -10.97 -13.10 -7.14
C VAL A 157 -9.95 -12.18 -6.46
N TYR A 158 -10.25 -11.71 -5.24
CA TYR A 158 -9.33 -10.86 -4.48
C TYR A 158 -8.02 -11.61 -4.17
N ALA A 159 -8.12 -12.85 -3.71
CA ALA A 159 -6.94 -13.67 -3.42
C ALA A 159 -6.10 -13.92 -4.69
N ALA A 160 -6.74 -14.24 -5.82
CA ALA A 160 -6.05 -14.44 -7.10
C ALA A 160 -5.29 -13.17 -7.53
N ALA A 161 -5.91 -11.99 -7.43
CA ALA A 161 -5.27 -10.72 -7.77
C ALA A 161 -4.04 -10.46 -6.88
N LYS A 162 -4.17 -10.63 -5.57
CA LYS A 162 -3.08 -10.37 -4.62
C LYS A 162 -1.95 -11.41 -4.69
N VAL A 163 -2.25 -12.68 -4.96
CA VAL A 163 -1.25 -13.72 -5.21
C VAL A 163 -0.52 -13.47 -6.55
N GLY A 164 -1.25 -13.05 -7.59
CA GLY A 164 -0.64 -12.59 -8.85
C GLY A 164 0.33 -11.42 -8.62
N LEU A 165 -0.05 -10.49 -7.74
CA LEU A 165 0.80 -9.36 -7.36
C LEU A 165 2.07 -9.81 -6.61
N VAL A 166 2.05 -10.93 -5.86
CA VAL A 166 3.28 -11.51 -5.25
C VAL A 166 4.30 -11.89 -6.33
N SER A 167 3.84 -12.60 -7.37
CA SER A 167 4.71 -13.00 -8.48
C SER A 167 5.25 -11.78 -9.22
N PHE A 168 4.41 -10.80 -9.49
CA PHE A 168 4.79 -9.55 -10.12
C PHE A 168 5.83 -8.78 -9.28
N THR A 169 5.61 -8.65 -7.97
CA THR A 169 6.57 -8.02 -7.03
C THR A 169 7.97 -8.63 -7.15
N LYS A 170 8.04 -9.97 -7.11
CA LYS A 170 9.31 -10.69 -7.16
C LYS A 170 10.01 -10.55 -8.51
N THR A 171 9.24 -10.61 -9.59
CA THR A 171 9.77 -10.46 -10.96
C THR A 171 10.31 -9.05 -11.17
N LEU A 172 9.50 -8.04 -10.86
CA LEU A 172 9.88 -6.63 -11.04
C LEU A 172 11.09 -6.25 -10.19
N ALA A 173 11.21 -6.82 -8.98
CA ALA A 173 12.37 -6.61 -8.10
C ALA A 173 13.68 -7.03 -8.78
N VAL A 174 13.69 -8.15 -9.50
CA VAL A 174 14.87 -8.65 -10.22
C VAL A 174 15.14 -7.79 -11.47
N GLU A 175 14.11 -7.44 -12.22
CA GLU A 175 14.23 -6.63 -13.44
C GLU A 175 14.78 -5.23 -13.15
N GLU A 176 14.43 -4.64 -12.02
CA GLU A 176 14.77 -3.24 -11.69
C GLU A 176 15.96 -3.07 -10.74
N ALA A 177 16.49 -4.17 -10.18
CA ALA A 177 17.58 -4.12 -9.20
C ALA A 177 18.81 -3.36 -9.71
N ALA A 178 19.23 -3.60 -10.95
CA ALA A 178 20.37 -2.92 -11.57
C ALA A 178 20.16 -1.41 -11.75
N SER A 179 18.92 -0.95 -11.72
CA SER A 179 18.55 0.48 -11.80
C SER A 179 18.49 1.15 -10.41
N GLY A 180 18.88 0.46 -9.34
CA GLY A 180 18.82 0.98 -7.97
C GLY A 180 17.39 1.06 -7.39
N ILE A 181 16.45 0.32 -7.98
CA ILE A 181 15.05 0.28 -7.56
C ILE A 181 14.78 -0.99 -6.78
N THR A 182 14.16 -0.88 -5.61
CA THR A 182 13.67 -2.03 -4.85
C THR A 182 12.16 -2.14 -4.93
N VAL A 183 11.65 -3.37 -4.99
CA VAL A 183 10.23 -3.67 -5.03
C VAL A 183 9.91 -4.71 -3.98
N ASN A 184 9.07 -4.37 -3.00
CA ASN A 184 8.68 -5.26 -1.92
C ASN A 184 7.17 -5.23 -1.70
N MET A 185 6.64 -6.27 -1.07
CA MET A 185 5.23 -6.36 -0.69
C MET A 185 5.09 -6.40 0.82
N ILE A 186 4.19 -5.58 1.34
CA ILE A 186 3.75 -5.62 2.74
C ILE A 186 2.41 -6.34 2.80
N CYS A 187 2.31 -7.28 3.72
CA CYS A 187 1.13 -8.10 3.97
C CYS A 187 0.62 -7.83 5.39
N PRO A 188 -0.27 -6.84 5.58
CA PRO A 188 -0.86 -6.58 6.88
C PRO A 188 -1.71 -7.74 7.36
N GLY A 189 -1.65 -8.02 8.66
CA GLY A 189 -2.62 -8.86 9.32
C GLY A 189 -3.97 -8.17 9.52
N ASP A 190 -4.80 -8.69 10.42
CA ASP A 190 -6.13 -8.13 10.69
C ASP A 190 -6.05 -6.85 11.56
N ILE A 191 -5.72 -5.71 10.94
CA ILE A 191 -5.75 -4.41 11.60
C ILE A 191 -7.17 -3.84 11.49
N ARG A 192 -7.90 -3.76 12.60
CA ARG A 192 -9.34 -3.52 12.64
C ARG A 192 -9.72 -2.06 12.81
N GLY A 193 -10.72 -1.61 12.07
CA GLY A 193 -11.38 -0.32 12.24
C GLY A 193 -10.43 0.87 12.34
N GLY A 194 -10.62 1.70 13.36
CA GLY A 194 -9.80 2.89 13.62
C GLY A 194 -8.34 2.61 13.98
N ASN A 195 -7.98 1.37 14.34
CA ASN A 195 -6.59 1.01 14.62
C ASN A 195 -5.68 1.16 13.39
N LYS A 196 -6.24 1.18 12.19
CA LYS A 196 -5.50 1.44 10.95
C LYS A 196 -4.82 2.82 10.90
N GLU A 197 -5.30 3.78 11.68
CA GLU A 197 -4.75 5.13 11.74
C GLU A 197 -3.95 5.41 13.02
N LYS A 198 -4.06 4.54 14.03
CA LYS A 198 -3.41 4.70 15.33
C LYS A 198 -1.89 4.51 15.27
N SER A 199 -1.22 5.19 16.21
CA SER A 199 0.14 4.89 16.59
C SER A 199 0.21 3.66 17.50
N ILE A 200 1.40 3.11 17.69
CA ILE A 200 1.62 1.99 18.63
C ILE A 200 1.32 2.41 20.06
N SER A 201 1.67 3.64 20.44
CA SER A 201 1.39 4.21 21.77
C SER A 201 -0.10 4.36 22.06
N ASP A 202 -0.95 4.52 21.05
CA ASP A 202 -2.41 4.64 21.24
C ASP A 202 -3.08 3.32 21.68
N VAL A 203 -2.35 2.23 21.64
CA VAL A 203 -2.81 0.90 22.08
C VAL A 203 -1.99 0.33 23.24
N ASP A 204 -1.20 1.16 23.91
CA ASP A 204 -0.46 0.75 25.10
C ASP A 204 -1.44 0.29 26.19
N GLY A 205 -1.19 -0.89 26.76
CA GLY A 205 -2.04 -1.50 27.78
C GLY A 205 -3.37 -2.08 27.24
N VAL A 206 -3.67 -1.93 25.96
CA VAL A 206 -4.88 -2.53 25.38
C VAL A 206 -4.62 -4.00 25.05
N LEU A 207 -5.41 -4.89 25.65
CA LEU A 207 -5.32 -6.33 25.41
C LEU A 207 -6.17 -6.73 24.19
N ASP A 208 -5.61 -7.61 23.34
CA ASP A 208 -6.32 -8.29 22.26
C ASP A 208 -5.99 -9.78 22.32
N HIS A 209 -6.94 -10.57 22.83
CA HIS A 209 -6.78 -12.02 23.00
C HIS A 209 -6.79 -12.80 21.67
N GLU A 210 -7.23 -12.19 20.58
CA GLU A 210 -7.18 -12.80 19.26
C GLU A 210 -5.81 -12.59 18.58
N SER A 211 -5.04 -11.60 19.04
CA SER A 211 -3.68 -11.34 18.55
C SER A 211 -2.66 -12.14 19.35
N PRO A 212 -1.85 -13.01 18.73
CA PRO A 212 -0.75 -13.71 19.41
C PRO A 212 0.24 -12.76 20.10
N ARG A 213 0.39 -11.53 19.57
CA ARG A 213 1.22 -10.48 20.18
C ARG A 213 0.59 -9.92 21.48
N GLY A 214 -0.69 -10.21 21.76
CA GLY A 214 -1.41 -9.77 22.96
C GLY A 214 -1.94 -8.34 22.91
N ARG A 215 -1.70 -7.59 21.84
CA ARG A 215 -2.26 -6.24 21.61
C ARG A 215 -2.83 -6.10 20.20
N PRO A 216 -3.72 -5.14 19.96
CA PRO A 216 -4.16 -4.83 18.61
C PRO A 216 -2.98 -4.40 17.71
N GLY A 217 -3.02 -4.81 16.45
CA GLY A 217 -2.16 -4.21 15.41
C GLY A 217 -2.63 -2.80 15.07
N THR A 218 -1.69 -1.94 14.72
CA THR A 218 -1.94 -0.54 14.37
C THR A 218 -1.42 -0.21 12.96
N GLY A 219 -1.91 0.88 12.38
CA GLY A 219 -1.37 1.38 11.13
C GLY A 219 0.12 1.72 11.22
N GLN A 220 0.59 2.15 12.38
CA GLN A 220 2.01 2.44 12.58
C GLN A 220 2.89 1.17 12.54
N ASP A 221 2.40 0.02 12.98
CA ASP A 221 3.14 -1.24 12.83
C ASP A 221 3.50 -1.50 11.36
N VAL A 222 2.57 -1.23 10.45
CA VAL A 222 2.76 -1.37 8.99
C VAL A 222 3.62 -0.24 8.43
N ALA A 223 3.29 1.00 8.75
CA ALA A 223 3.96 2.18 8.20
C ALA A 223 5.46 2.23 8.54
N ARG A 224 5.87 1.78 9.73
CA ARG A 224 7.29 1.68 10.12
C ARG A 224 8.08 0.72 9.26
N VAL A 225 7.49 -0.43 8.90
CA VAL A 225 8.15 -1.39 8.00
C VAL A 225 8.30 -0.79 6.60
N ILE A 226 7.26 -0.09 6.11
CA ILE A 226 7.34 0.63 4.83
C ILE A 226 8.45 1.68 4.88
N THR A 227 8.50 2.49 5.94
CA THR A 227 9.55 3.51 6.12
C THR A 227 10.95 2.90 6.14
N PHE A 228 11.12 1.76 6.81
CA PHE A 228 12.38 1.00 6.78
C PHE A 228 12.77 0.59 5.36
N LEU A 229 11.85 -0.02 4.61
CA LEU A 229 12.10 -0.47 3.23
C LEU A 229 12.41 0.70 2.28
N CYS A 230 11.96 1.91 2.60
CA CYS A 230 12.22 3.10 1.80
C CYS A 230 13.56 3.79 2.12
N GLN A 231 14.27 3.38 3.19
CA GLN A 231 15.56 4.00 3.52
C GLN A 231 16.61 3.72 2.44
N PRO A 232 17.58 4.63 2.26
CA PRO A 232 18.68 4.42 1.31
C PRO A 232 19.51 3.16 1.60
N ASP A 233 19.72 2.86 2.86
CA ASP A 233 20.50 1.71 3.36
C ASP A 233 19.71 0.39 3.38
N SER A 234 18.46 0.40 2.95
CA SER A 234 17.64 -0.81 2.71
C SER A 234 17.69 -1.28 1.25
N ASP A 235 18.67 -0.85 0.47
CA ASP A 235 18.77 -1.11 -0.97
C ASP A 235 18.98 -2.60 -1.32
N PHE A 236 19.46 -3.39 -0.37
CA PHE A 236 19.64 -4.85 -0.55
C PHE A 236 18.39 -5.66 -0.18
N VAL A 237 17.31 -5.00 0.27
CA VAL A 237 16.04 -5.63 0.62
C VAL A 237 15.06 -5.44 -0.54
N THR A 238 15.00 -6.41 -1.45
CA THR A 238 14.10 -6.39 -2.62
C THR A 238 13.52 -7.77 -2.91
N GLY A 239 12.35 -7.84 -3.55
CA GLY A 239 11.66 -9.08 -3.89
C GLY A 239 11.00 -9.79 -2.71
N ASN A 240 10.85 -9.13 -1.57
CA ASN A 240 10.32 -9.74 -0.36
C ASN A 240 8.81 -9.53 -0.22
N THR A 241 8.18 -10.51 0.42
CA THR A 241 6.82 -10.44 0.92
C THR A 241 6.88 -10.50 2.43
N ILE A 242 6.52 -9.42 3.12
CA ILE A 242 6.72 -9.24 4.56
C ILE A 242 5.39 -9.20 5.27
N ASP A 243 5.13 -10.19 6.12
CA ASP A 243 3.93 -10.24 6.95
C ASP A 243 4.10 -9.33 8.19
N VAL A 244 3.15 -8.42 8.37
CA VAL A 244 3.04 -7.54 9.55
C VAL A 244 1.74 -7.85 10.26
N SER A 245 1.70 -8.98 10.99
CA SER A 245 0.46 -9.57 11.48
C SER A 245 0.41 -9.78 13.01
N GLY A 246 1.51 -9.53 13.71
CA GLY A 246 1.61 -9.86 15.14
C GLY A 246 1.50 -11.37 15.42
N GLY A 247 1.76 -12.22 14.41
CA GLY A 247 1.63 -13.67 14.46
C GLY A 247 0.23 -14.20 14.13
N LEU A 248 -0.74 -13.32 13.84
CA LEU A 248 -2.08 -13.73 13.46
C LEU A 248 -2.12 -14.22 12.01
N ASP A 249 -2.76 -15.36 11.79
CA ASP A 249 -3.11 -15.87 10.47
C ASP A 249 -4.54 -15.44 10.09
N PRO A 250 -4.71 -14.41 9.24
CA PRO A 250 -6.04 -13.87 8.94
C PRO A 250 -6.93 -14.84 8.15
N ILE A 251 -6.34 -15.80 7.43
CA ILE A 251 -7.09 -16.80 6.69
C ILE A 251 -7.69 -17.82 7.66
N ARG A 252 -6.92 -18.33 8.62
CA ARG A 252 -7.39 -19.29 9.63
C ARG A 252 -8.46 -18.72 10.54
N ALA A 253 -8.33 -17.45 10.95
CA ALA A 253 -9.33 -16.79 11.77
C ALA A 253 -10.70 -16.70 11.08
N ASN A 254 -10.74 -16.65 9.75
CA ASN A 254 -11.98 -16.57 8.96
C ASN A 254 -12.61 -17.93 8.60
N VAL A 255 -11.91 -19.04 8.78
CA VAL A 255 -12.43 -20.39 8.48
C VAL A 255 -13.23 -20.97 9.65
N LYS A 256 -13.04 -20.44 10.87
CA LYS A 256 -13.70 -20.95 12.09
C LYS A 256 -15.07 -20.32 12.39
N LYS A 257 -15.67 -19.58 11.43
CA LYS A 257 -17.02 -18.97 11.63
C LYS A 257 -17.99 -19.45 10.56
#